data_1762101276866a72c3a50d7fa1535e4a
#
_entry.id   1762101276866a72c3a50d7fa1535e4a
#
_cell.length_a   1.000
_cell.length_b   1.000
_cell.length_c   1.000
_cell.angle_alpha   90.00
_cell.angle_beta   90.00
_cell.angle_gamma   90.00
#
_symmetry.space_group_name_H-M   'P 1'
#
loop_
_entity.id
_entity.type
_entity.pdbx_description
1 polymer ?
#
loop_
_entity_poly.entity_id
_entity_poly.type
_entity_poly.pdbx_seq_one_letter_code
_entity_poly.pdbx_strand_id
1 'polypeptide(L)'
;MKPLLFILLAASPLRAVDFDQDIRPLLQQHCVECHGEKKQKGELRLDVKIFAFKGGHEGMAIVPGDTTKSLLLQRISSTDDNERMPPKGEPLSSSQIAQIQAWITAGALWLENAADKAAAVDKRLQHWSVQPVRAVKGASIDSLIKAKLAEKNLTMSPSADRRTLIRRLSFDLVGLPPTPERMEKFVNDADPKAYENLVDELLRSTHYGERWARHWLDIAHYADTHGFERDQLRPNAWRYRDYVIASLNADKTYDQFIREQIAGDVIAPNDPQSVIATGFLAAGPWDFVGHVETKSDMLRRAARAGDLDDMVTQVITSTMAITINCARCHDHKLDPVKQEEYYRLSAVFAGVKRGDREVDLAEAKRIASEKVRLTQELAAARAQIAKLAGEDLDLASMVGGGVKGRGIDLRTGNLTTSKLGYHRDIQTNRLQRIEWPAEVKDADRVVSWVF
;
A
#
# COMPACT_ATOMS: atom_id res chain seq x y z
N MET A 1 -0.70 39.64 -88.10
CA MET A 1 0.05 39.37 -86.88
C MET A 1 -0.82 39.82 -85.71
N LYS A 2 -1.38 38.86 -84.95
CA LYS A 2 -2.17 39.12 -83.73
C LYS A 2 -1.22 38.94 -82.51
N PRO A 3 -1.17 39.86 -81.55
CA PRO A 3 -0.36 39.66 -80.31
C PRO A 3 -1.08 38.67 -79.40
N LEU A 4 -0.38 37.62 -78.96
CA LEU A 4 -0.77 36.72 -77.88
C LEU A 4 -0.54 37.48 -76.56
N LEU A 5 -1.62 37.69 -75.80
CA LEU A 5 -1.61 38.24 -74.45
C LEU A 5 -1.32 37.09 -73.47
N PHE A 6 -0.09 37.02 -72.92
CA PHE A 6 0.27 36.11 -71.83
C PHE A 6 -0.28 36.68 -70.52
N ILE A 7 -1.34 36.07 -69.97
CA ILE A 7 -1.78 36.33 -68.62
C ILE A 7 -0.87 35.55 -67.67
N LEU A 8 0.06 36.27 -66.99
CA LEU A 8 0.78 35.73 -65.85
C LEU A 8 -0.22 35.62 -64.67
N LEU A 9 -0.68 34.39 -64.38
CA LEU A 9 -1.28 34.09 -63.08
C LEU A 9 -0.19 34.18 -62.02
N ALA A 10 -0.20 35.26 -61.24
CA ALA A 10 0.62 35.39 -60.04
C ALA A 10 0.08 34.38 -58.98
N ALA A 11 0.73 33.22 -58.89
CA ALA A 11 0.51 32.31 -57.77
C ALA A 11 1.03 33.01 -56.49
N SER A 12 0.15 33.54 -55.70
CA SER A 12 0.47 34.03 -54.36
C SER A 12 1.06 32.82 -53.57
N PRO A 13 2.22 32.93 -52.96
CA PRO A 13 2.76 31.83 -52.14
C PRO A 13 1.74 31.59 -50.99
N LEU A 14 1.17 30.40 -50.92
CA LEU A 14 0.44 29.95 -49.74
C LEU A 14 1.36 30.06 -48.54
N ARG A 15 1.17 31.09 -47.72
CA ARG A 15 1.89 31.22 -46.45
C ARG A 15 1.59 30.00 -45.59
N ALA A 16 2.60 29.31 -45.16
CA ALA A 16 2.45 28.21 -44.17
C ALA A 16 1.73 28.76 -42.92
N VAL A 17 0.76 28.04 -42.41
CA VAL A 17 0.02 28.42 -41.19
C VAL A 17 0.98 28.37 -40.02
N ASP A 18 1.16 29.50 -39.34
CA ASP A 18 2.00 29.63 -38.15
C ASP A 18 1.13 29.46 -36.88
N PHE A 19 1.61 28.63 -35.95
CA PHE A 19 0.86 28.34 -34.74
C PHE A 19 0.63 29.59 -33.88
N ASP A 20 1.69 30.37 -33.62
CA ASP A 20 1.60 31.51 -32.71
C ASP A 20 0.81 32.70 -33.30
N GLN A 21 0.89 32.89 -34.62
CA GLN A 21 0.21 33.98 -35.30
C GLN A 21 -1.24 33.64 -35.72
N ASP A 22 -1.48 32.41 -36.16
CA ASP A 22 -2.74 32.04 -36.81
C ASP A 22 -3.62 31.15 -35.95
N ILE A 23 -3.06 30.21 -35.15
CA ILE A 23 -3.80 29.18 -34.42
C ILE A 23 -3.95 29.51 -32.93
N ARG A 24 -2.89 29.92 -32.26
CA ARG A 24 -2.94 30.27 -30.83
C ARG A 24 -4.02 31.32 -30.52
N PRO A 25 -4.20 32.38 -31.26
CA PRO A 25 -5.28 33.35 -31.03
C PRO A 25 -6.67 32.73 -31.13
N LEU A 26 -6.89 31.82 -32.10
CA LEU A 26 -8.16 31.14 -32.26
C LEU A 26 -8.47 30.23 -31.06
N LEU A 27 -7.48 29.47 -30.60
CA LEU A 27 -7.63 28.60 -29.40
C LEU A 27 -7.91 29.46 -28.16
N GLN A 28 -7.20 30.55 -27.98
CA GLN A 28 -7.41 31.48 -26.85
C GLN A 28 -8.81 32.10 -26.84
N GLN A 29 -9.30 32.53 -27.99
CA GLN A 29 -10.58 33.20 -28.11
C GLN A 29 -11.76 32.23 -27.93
N HIS A 30 -11.69 31.04 -28.50
CA HIS A 30 -12.84 30.13 -28.63
C HIS A 30 -12.80 28.90 -27.72
N CYS A 31 -11.63 28.48 -27.18
CA CYS A 31 -11.46 27.20 -26.52
C CYS A 31 -10.96 27.31 -25.08
N VAL A 32 -9.99 28.18 -24.80
CA VAL A 32 -9.23 28.21 -23.54
C VAL A 32 -10.08 28.58 -22.33
N GLU A 33 -11.19 29.29 -22.48
CA GLU A 33 -12.09 29.56 -21.35
C GLU A 33 -12.62 28.28 -20.70
N CYS A 34 -12.87 27.22 -21.50
CA CYS A 34 -13.38 25.95 -21.04
C CYS A 34 -12.30 24.86 -20.99
N HIS A 35 -11.26 24.97 -21.85
CA HIS A 35 -10.18 23.99 -22.00
C HIS A 35 -8.80 24.63 -21.75
N GLY A 36 -8.64 25.28 -20.60
CA GLY A 36 -7.43 25.96 -20.17
C GLY A 36 -7.05 25.67 -18.72
N GLU A 37 -6.16 26.46 -18.14
CA GLU A 37 -5.66 26.23 -16.79
C GLU A 37 -6.77 26.24 -15.72
N LYS A 38 -7.74 27.18 -15.84
CA LYS A 38 -8.79 27.37 -14.81
C LYS A 38 -9.94 26.37 -14.93
N LYS A 39 -10.25 25.93 -16.14
CA LYS A 39 -11.32 24.97 -16.45
C LYS A 39 -10.78 23.94 -17.44
N GLN A 40 -11.02 22.67 -17.19
CA GLN A 40 -10.56 21.56 -18.01
C GLN A 40 -11.73 20.62 -18.30
N LYS A 41 -12.73 21.14 -19.03
CA LYS A 41 -13.90 20.33 -19.42
C LYS A 41 -13.44 19.15 -20.28
N GLY A 42 -13.96 17.96 -19.99
CA GLY A 42 -13.52 16.72 -20.66
C GLY A 42 -12.04 16.39 -20.45
N GLU A 43 -11.43 16.89 -19.36
CA GLU A 43 -9.99 16.70 -19.04
C GLU A 43 -9.04 17.26 -20.11
N LEU A 44 -9.54 18.11 -21.00
CA LEU A 44 -8.79 18.68 -22.12
C LEU A 44 -8.26 20.08 -21.78
N ARG A 45 -7.00 20.32 -22.13
CA ARG A 45 -6.37 21.65 -22.15
C ARG A 45 -5.81 21.93 -23.53
N LEU A 46 -6.11 23.13 -24.04
CA LEU A 46 -5.68 23.60 -25.37
C LEU A 46 -4.80 24.86 -25.30
N ASP A 47 -4.46 25.29 -24.08
CA ASP A 47 -3.60 26.45 -23.82
C ASP A 47 -2.10 26.13 -23.81
N VAL A 48 -1.74 24.84 -23.69
CA VAL A 48 -0.36 24.35 -23.55
C VAL A 48 -0.15 23.12 -24.43
N LYS A 49 0.95 23.10 -25.18
CA LYS A 49 1.29 22.05 -26.13
C LYS A 49 1.15 20.63 -25.58
N ILE A 50 1.87 20.33 -24.49
CA ILE A 50 1.93 18.98 -23.93
C ILE A 50 0.54 18.42 -23.59
N PHE A 51 -0.36 19.26 -23.09
CA PHE A 51 -1.70 18.84 -22.73
C PHE A 51 -2.63 18.79 -23.96
N ALA A 52 -2.48 19.68 -24.91
CA ALA A 52 -3.27 19.69 -26.13
C ALA A 52 -3.03 18.44 -26.97
N PHE A 53 -1.79 17.96 -27.04
CA PHE A 53 -1.43 16.74 -27.75
C PHE A 53 -1.68 15.46 -26.94
N LYS A 54 -1.73 15.54 -25.59
CA LYS A 54 -2.19 14.43 -24.74
C LYS A 54 -3.66 14.10 -25.01
N GLY A 55 -4.49 15.12 -25.31
CA GLY A 55 -5.91 14.98 -25.50
C GLY A 55 -6.68 15.02 -24.17
N GLY A 56 -7.95 14.62 -24.22
CA GLY A 56 -8.87 14.59 -23.07
C GLY A 56 -9.48 13.22 -22.85
N HIS A 57 -10.55 13.18 -22.06
CA HIS A 57 -11.28 11.95 -21.73
C HIS A 57 -11.76 11.16 -22.96
N GLU A 58 -12.17 11.85 -24.03
CA GLU A 58 -12.69 11.20 -25.25
C GLU A 58 -11.60 10.77 -26.24
N GLY A 59 -10.34 11.15 -25.99
CA GLY A 59 -9.21 10.80 -26.85
C GLY A 59 -8.35 11.99 -27.27
N MET A 60 -7.56 11.78 -28.32
CA MET A 60 -6.61 12.79 -28.81
C MET A 60 -7.33 13.96 -29.50
N ALA A 61 -7.16 15.16 -28.96
CA ALA A 61 -7.74 16.36 -29.54
C ALA A 61 -7.07 16.74 -30.86
N ILE A 62 -5.75 16.56 -30.94
CA ILE A 62 -4.92 16.91 -32.12
C ILE A 62 -4.04 15.71 -32.46
N VAL A 63 -4.21 15.18 -33.67
CA VAL A 63 -3.35 14.14 -34.25
C VAL A 63 -2.57 14.75 -35.42
N PRO A 64 -1.26 14.99 -35.27
CA PRO A 64 -0.47 15.61 -36.33
C PRO A 64 -0.58 14.86 -37.65
N GLY A 65 -0.89 15.59 -38.72
CA GLY A 65 -1.05 15.04 -40.07
C GLY A 65 -2.37 14.31 -40.34
N ASP A 66 -3.19 14.04 -39.30
CA ASP A 66 -4.44 13.28 -39.46
C ASP A 66 -5.65 14.08 -38.98
N THR A 67 -6.34 14.72 -39.93
CA THR A 67 -7.55 15.52 -39.66
C THR A 67 -8.75 14.68 -39.29
N THR A 68 -8.78 13.41 -39.71
CA THR A 68 -9.93 12.51 -39.46
C THR A 68 -9.90 11.94 -38.06
N LYS A 69 -8.71 11.81 -37.42
CA LYS A 69 -8.56 11.37 -36.04
C LYS A 69 -8.46 12.50 -35.02
N SER A 70 -8.38 13.74 -35.48
CA SER A 70 -8.30 14.92 -34.61
C SER A 70 -9.69 15.34 -34.12
N LEU A 71 -10.00 14.99 -32.84
CA LEU A 71 -11.30 15.33 -32.22
C LEU A 71 -11.58 16.83 -32.23
N LEU A 72 -10.56 17.67 -32.09
CA LEU A 72 -10.73 19.14 -32.19
C LEU A 72 -11.41 19.51 -33.51
N LEU A 73 -10.93 19.00 -34.63
CA LEU A 73 -11.49 19.34 -35.94
C LEU A 73 -12.91 18.78 -36.12
N GLN A 74 -13.15 17.54 -35.67
CA GLN A 74 -14.49 16.94 -35.70
C GLN A 74 -15.50 17.79 -34.93
N ARG A 75 -15.15 18.21 -33.70
CA ARG A 75 -16.04 18.98 -32.83
C ARG A 75 -16.31 20.41 -33.35
N ILE A 76 -15.30 21.11 -33.87
CA ILE A 76 -15.51 22.47 -34.42
C ILE A 76 -16.24 22.48 -35.76
N SER A 77 -16.24 21.35 -36.48
CA SER A 77 -16.91 21.19 -37.79
C SER A 77 -18.29 20.52 -37.66
N SER A 78 -18.68 20.06 -36.46
CA SER A 78 -19.98 19.40 -36.26
C SER A 78 -21.15 20.36 -36.49
N THR A 79 -22.16 19.84 -37.15
CA THR A 79 -23.48 20.53 -37.33
C THR A 79 -24.48 20.15 -36.23
N ASP A 80 -24.15 19.17 -35.39
CA ASP A 80 -24.95 18.79 -34.22
C ASP A 80 -24.61 19.72 -33.04
N ASP A 81 -25.61 20.46 -32.56
CA ASP A 81 -25.45 21.40 -31.44
C ASP A 81 -25.02 20.72 -30.13
N ASN A 82 -25.28 19.42 -29.96
CA ASN A 82 -24.85 18.67 -28.77
C ASN A 82 -23.37 18.29 -28.82
N GLU A 83 -22.79 18.22 -30.00
CA GLU A 83 -21.41 17.83 -30.22
C GLU A 83 -20.49 19.00 -30.59
N ARG A 84 -21.07 20.05 -31.13
CA ARG A 84 -20.32 21.20 -31.65
C ARG A 84 -19.57 21.95 -30.55
N MET A 85 -18.36 22.36 -30.90
CA MET A 85 -17.53 23.24 -30.05
C MET A 85 -17.25 24.57 -30.78
N PRO A 86 -17.32 25.70 -30.06
CA PRO A 86 -17.81 25.87 -28.71
C PRO A 86 -19.32 25.64 -28.57
N PRO A 87 -19.82 25.14 -27.41
CA PRO A 87 -21.24 24.83 -27.22
C PRO A 87 -22.12 26.07 -27.00
N LYS A 88 -21.51 27.23 -26.82
CA LYS A 88 -22.15 28.53 -26.63
C LYS A 88 -21.39 29.59 -27.41
N GLY A 89 -22.10 30.58 -27.89
CA GLY A 89 -21.54 31.67 -28.71
C GLY A 89 -21.51 31.34 -30.20
N GLU A 90 -20.88 32.20 -30.98
CA GLU A 90 -20.79 32.05 -32.44
C GLU A 90 -19.87 30.85 -32.78
N PRO A 91 -20.28 30.02 -33.74
CA PRO A 91 -19.41 28.98 -34.30
C PRO A 91 -18.16 29.60 -34.95
N LEU A 92 -17.09 28.78 -35.03
CA LEU A 92 -15.95 29.18 -35.83
C LEU A 92 -16.39 29.37 -37.32
N SER A 93 -15.88 30.40 -37.96
CA SER A 93 -16.10 30.61 -39.39
C SER A 93 -15.44 29.51 -40.23
N SER A 94 -15.94 29.26 -41.42
CA SER A 94 -15.33 28.30 -42.35
C SER A 94 -13.86 28.58 -42.63
N SER A 95 -13.45 29.85 -42.60
CA SER A 95 -12.05 30.28 -42.75
C SER A 95 -11.21 29.86 -41.55
N GLN A 96 -11.70 30.04 -40.34
CA GLN A 96 -11.00 29.65 -39.11
C GLN A 96 -10.85 28.11 -39.00
N ILE A 97 -11.91 27.37 -39.35
CA ILE A 97 -11.88 25.91 -39.42
C ILE A 97 -10.85 25.46 -40.45
N ALA A 98 -10.82 26.08 -41.65
CA ALA A 98 -9.85 25.76 -42.69
C ALA A 98 -8.39 26.03 -42.24
N GLN A 99 -8.15 27.09 -41.48
CA GLN A 99 -6.81 27.36 -40.90
C GLN A 99 -6.36 26.27 -39.91
N ILE A 100 -7.22 25.85 -38.99
CA ILE A 100 -6.96 24.77 -38.07
C ILE A 100 -6.71 23.43 -38.81
N GLN A 101 -7.54 23.17 -39.82
CA GLN A 101 -7.41 21.99 -40.67
C GLN A 101 -6.05 21.98 -41.41
N ALA A 102 -5.66 23.09 -42.03
CA ALA A 102 -4.41 23.24 -42.74
C ALA A 102 -3.21 23.06 -41.80
N TRP A 103 -3.27 23.60 -40.59
CA TRP A 103 -2.25 23.45 -39.59
C TRP A 103 -2.10 21.97 -39.14
N ILE A 104 -3.22 21.28 -38.87
CA ILE A 104 -3.17 19.86 -38.49
C ILE A 104 -2.61 19.03 -39.67
N THR A 105 -3.05 19.28 -40.89
CA THR A 105 -2.55 18.58 -42.10
C THR A 105 -1.06 18.78 -42.30
N ALA A 106 -0.54 19.97 -42.00
CA ALA A 106 0.89 20.29 -42.07
C ALA A 106 1.73 19.67 -40.93
N GLY A 107 1.12 18.85 -40.06
CA GLY A 107 1.81 18.19 -38.96
C GLY A 107 1.66 18.90 -37.61
N ALA A 108 0.74 19.86 -37.49
CA ALA A 108 0.42 20.55 -36.24
C ALA A 108 1.65 21.14 -35.52
N LEU A 109 2.55 21.76 -36.28
CA LEU A 109 3.79 22.31 -35.72
C LEU A 109 3.47 23.39 -34.67
N TRP A 110 3.87 23.11 -33.45
CA TRP A 110 3.75 23.99 -32.30
C TRP A 110 5.09 24.12 -31.60
N LEU A 111 5.76 25.25 -31.78
CA LEU A 111 7.03 25.53 -31.11
C LEU A 111 6.75 25.93 -29.65
N GLU A 112 7.39 25.24 -28.70
CA GLU A 112 7.21 25.52 -27.27
C GLU A 112 7.84 26.88 -26.91
N ASN A 113 7.04 27.76 -26.36
CA ASN A 113 7.50 29.01 -25.76
C ASN A 113 7.78 28.85 -24.26
N ALA A 114 8.23 29.94 -23.60
CA ALA A 114 8.50 29.94 -22.17
C ALA A 114 7.26 29.63 -21.32
N ALA A 115 6.07 30.03 -21.76
CA ALA A 115 4.81 29.75 -21.07
C ALA A 115 4.42 28.27 -21.20
N ASP A 116 4.61 27.66 -22.38
CA ASP A 116 4.40 26.21 -22.57
C ASP A 116 5.32 25.39 -21.64
N LYS A 117 6.62 25.77 -21.55
CA LYS A 117 7.58 25.14 -20.64
C LYS A 117 7.21 25.32 -19.17
N ALA A 118 6.82 26.52 -18.76
CA ALA A 118 6.44 26.82 -17.38
C ALA A 118 5.15 26.08 -16.97
N ALA A 119 4.19 25.98 -17.87
CA ALA A 119 2.94 25.28 -17.61
C ALA A 119 3.08 23.75 -17.66
N ALA A 120 4.09 23.24 -18.36
CA ALA A 120 4.44 21.82 -18.35
C ALA A 120 5.09 21.36 -17.04
N VAL A 121 5.58 22.28 -16.21
CA VAL A 121 6.13 21.97 -14.89
C VAL A 121 5.00 21.59 -13.95
N ASP A 122 5.09 20.39 -13.42
CA ASP A 122 4.14 19.93 -12.41
C ASP A 122 4.28 20.78 -11.14
N LYS A 123 3.29 21.64 -10.87
CA LYS A 123 3.28 22.53 -9.69
C LYS A 123 3.39 21.76 -8.38
N ARG A 124 2.98 20.48 -8.36
CA ARG A 124 3.10 19.59 -7.19
C ARG A 124 4.57 19.37 -6.81
N LEU A 125 5.47 19.31 -7.82
CA LEU A 125 6.91 19.21 -7.59
C LEU A 125 7.53 20.47 -6.97
N GLN A 126 6.82 21.59 -6.92
CA GLN A 126 7.26 22.83 -6.28
C GLN A 126 6.91 22.87 -4.79
N HIS A 127 6.11 21.93 -4.31
CA HIS A 127 5.76 21.84 -2.89
C HIS A 127 7.02 21.61 -2.05
N TRP A 128 7.10 22.25 -0.88
CA TRP A 128 8.29 22.19 -0.02
C TRP A 128 8.73 20.77 0.36
N SER A 129 7.76 19.83 0.50
CA SER A 129 8.03 18.45 0.91
C SER A 129 8.79 17.62 -0.14
N VAL A 130 8.76 18.03 -1.41
CA VAL A 130 9.48 17.34 -2.52
C VAL A 130 10.73 18.10 -2.95
N GLN A 131 11.04 19.20 -2.25
CA GLN A 131 12.29 19.94 -2.49
C GLN A 131 13.47 19.30 -1.74
N PRO A 132 14.70 19.44 -2.25
CA PRO A 132 15.88 18.96 -1.54
C PRO A 132 15.95 19.51 -0.12
N VAL A 133 16.25 18.62 0.84
CA VAL A 133 16.41 19.00 2.25
C VAL A 133 17.57 19.99 2.39
N ARG A 134 17.31 21.12 3.03
CA ARG A 134 18.31 22.16 3.33
C ARG A 134 18.62 22.15 4.81
N ALA A 135 19.89 21.92 5.15
CA ALA A 135 20.34 22.04 6.52
C ALA A 135 20.27 23.50 6.98
N VAL A 136 19.66 23.75 8.11
CA VAL A 136 19.67 25.07 8.77
C VAL A 136 20.72 25.01 9.88
N LYS A 137 21.87 25.66 9.63
CA LYS A 137 23.01 25.63 10.55
C LYS A 137 22.60 26.18 11.93
N GLY A 138 22.89 25.42 12.98
CA GLY A 138 22.59 25.81 14.36
C GLY A 138 21.12 25.74 14.78
N ALA A 139 20.23 25.21 13.91
CA ALA A 139 18.84 25.03 14.28
C ALA A 139 18.65 23.78 15.16
N SER A 140 17.83 23.92 16.18
CA SER A 140 17.24 22.81 16.95
C SER A 140 15.75 22.68 16.59
N ILE A 141 15.14 21.55 16.93
CA ILE A 141 13.68 21.34 16.78
C ILE A 141 12.92 22.50 17.43
N ASP A 142 13.30 22.86 18.67
CA ASP A 142 12.66 23.97 19.41
C ASP A 142 12.82 25.31 18.71
N SER A 143 13.99 25.61 18.13
CA SER A 143 14.21 26.90 17.44
C SER A 143 13.35 27.01 16.19
N LEU A 144 13.18 25.91 15.43
CA LEU A 144 12.30 25.85 14.26
C LEU A 144 10.83 26.01 14.63
N ILE A 145 10.38 25.34 15.69
CA ILE A 145 9.01 25.46 16.21
C ILE A 145 8.75 26.89 16.73
N LYS A 146 9.68 27.46 17.53
CA LYS A 146 9.56 28.83 18.01
C LYS A 146 9.44 29.84 16.88
N ALA A 147 10.21 29.67 15.83
CA ALA A 147 10.12 30.53 14.64
C ALA A 147 8.72 30.48 13.99
N LYS A 148 8.14 29.28 13.87
CA LYS A 148 6.78 29.11 13.32
C LYS A 148 5.69 29.65 14.23
N LEU A 149 5.82 29.49 15.54
CA LEU A 149 4.88 30.08 16.52
C LEU A 149 4.92 31.62 16.47
N ALA A 150 6.11 32.21 16.36
CA ALA A 150 6.29 33.65 16.27
C ALA A 150 5.58 34.25 15.03
N GLU A 151 5.54 33.57 13.90
CA GLU A 151 4.77 34.00 12.72
C GLU A 151 3.26 34.17 13.00
N LYS A 152 2.75 33.54 14.06
CA LYS A 152 1.35 33.61 14.50
C LYS A 152 1.17 34.36 15.82
N ASN A 153 2.21 35.05 16.30
CA ASN A 153 2.24 35.70 17.62
C ASN A 153 1.92 34.72 18.78
N LEU A 154 2.38 33.49 18.66
CA LEU A 154 2.22 32.45 19.69
C LEU A 154 3.58 32.16 20.33
N THR A 155 3.55 31.69 21.57
CA THR A 155 4.73 31.24 22.32
C THR A 155 4.58 29.78 22.74
N MET A 156 5.69 29.12 23.04
CA MET A 156 5.67 27.78 23.59
C MET A 156 5.06 27.81 25.01
N SER A 157 4.34 26.75 25.36
CA SER A 157 3.88 26.51 26.73
C SER A 157 5.07 26.32 27.68
N PRO A 158 4.93 26.59 28.98
CA PRO A 158 5.95 26.28 29.99
C PRO A 158 6.31 24.79 29.97
N SER A 159 7.55 24.47 30.39
CA SER A 159 7.97 23.09 30.58
C SER A 159 7.06 22.37 31.58
N ALA A 160 6.77 21.10 31.31
CA ALA A 160 6.02 20.27 32.22
C ALA A 160 6.82 19.98 33.51
N ASP A 161 6.12 19.71 34.62
CA ASP A 161 6.74 19.25 35.85
C ASP A 161 7.35 17.84 35.70
N ARG A 162 8.23 17.44 36.64
CA ARG A 162 8.96 16.18 36.55
C ARG A 162 8.07 14.93 36.59
N ARG A 163 6.96 14.95 37.32
CA ARG A 163 6.00 13.82 37.32
C ARG A 163 5.34 13.64 35.96
N THR A 164 4.95 14.75 35.37
CA THR A 164 4.38 14.77 34.00
C THR A 164 5.42 14.33 32.98
N LEU A 165 6.67 14.77 33.08
CA LEU A 165 7.74 14.40 32.15
C LEU A 165 8.03 12.90 32.18
N ILE A 166 8.27 12.31 33.35
CA ILE A 166 8.56 10.85 33.43
C ILE A 166 7.39 10.03 32.93
N ARG A 167 6.15 10.44 33.26
CA ARG A 167 4.96 9.75 32.78
C ARG A 167 4.88 9.79 31.25
N ARG A 168 5.06 10.95 30.63
CA ARG A 168 5.04 11.11 29.16
C ARG A 168 6.14 10.27 28.51
N LEU A 169 7.40 10.40 28.96
CA LEU A 169 8.52 9.65 28.43
C LEU A 169 8.30 8.14 28.51
N SER A 170 7.79 7.64 29.64
CA SER A 170 7.54 6.21 29.81
C SER A 170 6.50 5.70 28.83
N PHE A 171 5.38 6.41 28.63
CA PHE A 171 4.38 6.02 27.65
C PHE A 171 4.88 6.17 26.19
N ASP A 172 5.64 7.21 25.90
CA ASP A 172 6.11 7.47 24.55
C ASP A 172 7.21 6.46 24.13
N LEU A 173 8.17 6.19 25.01
CA LEU A 173 9.34 5.36 24.69
C LEU A 173 9.10 3.87 24.93
N VAL A 174 8.41 3.49 26.03
CA VAL A 174 8.24 2.07 26.38
C VAL A 174 6.78 1.61 26.44
N GLY A 175 5.82 2.54 26.32
CA GLY A 175 4.39 2.20 26.31
C GLY A 175 3.80 1.78 27.66
N LEU A 176 4.57 1.87 28.74
CA LEU A 176 4.20 1.45 30.09
C LEU A 176 4.31 2.62 31.07
N PRO A 177 3.49 2.66 32.13
CA PRO A 177 3.65 3.67 33.17
C PRO A 177 4.95 3.44 33.94
N PRO A 178 5.59 4.50 34.48
CA PRO A 178 6.72 4.33 35.40
C PRO A 178 6.22 3.70 36.70
N THR A 179 7.10 2.92 37.38
CA THR A 179 6.78 2.45 38.73
C THR A 179 6.78 3.63 39.72
N PRO A 180 6.06 3.53 40.85
CA PRO A 180 6.06 4.59 41.87
C PRO A 180 7.48 4.93 42.34
N GLU A 181 8.32 3.94 42.59
CA GLU A 181 9.72 4.10 43.07
C GLU A 181 10.56 4.85 42.01
N ARG A 182 10.40 4.51 40.74
CA ARG A 182 11.10 5.18 39.64
C ARG A 182 10.65 6.63 39.48
N MET A 183 9.36 6.88 39.65
CA MET A 183 8.81 8.23 39.62
C MET A 183 9.39 9.07 40.74
N GLU A 184 9.38 8.58 41.99
CA GLU A 184 9.92 9.32 43.13
C GLU A 184 11.44 9.55 43.00
N LYS A 185 12.18 8.56 42.51
CA LYS A 185 13.62 8.71 42.25
C LYS A 185 13.87 9.86 41.27
N PHE A 186 13.16 9.90 40.14
CA PHE A 186 13.36 10.95 39.12
C PHE A 186 12.90 12.32 39.59
N VAL A 187 11.79 12.41 40.32
CA VAL A 187 11.28 13.69 40.85
C VAL A 187 12.27 14.33 41.80
N ASN A 188 12.91 13.53 42.64
CA ASN A 188 13.84 13.98 43.68
C ASN A 188 15.31 14.01 43.21
N ASP A 189 15.60 13.63 41.97
CA ASP A 189 16.97 13.60 41.45
C ASP A 189 17.50 15.03 41.27
N ALA A 190 18.60 15.35 41.93
CA ALA A 190 19.25 16.66 41.86
C ALA A 190 20.22 16.80 40.68
N ASP A 191 20.46 15.72 39.92
CA ASP A 191 21.36 15.76 38.76
C ASP A 191 20.78 16.68 37.67
N PRO A 192 21.52 17.71 37.20
CA PRO A 192 21.10 18.52 36.08
C PRO A 192 20.78 17.72 34.80
N LYS A 193 21.37 16.53 34.64
CA LYS A 193 21.17 15.62 33.54
C LYS A 193 20.15 14.52 33.82
N ALA A 194 19.37 14.62 34.90
CA ALA A 194 18.39 13.60 35.26
C ALA A 194 17.42 13.27 34.14
N TYR A 195 17.02 14.26 33.34
CA TYR A 195 16.09 14.06 32.22
C TYR A 195 16.77 13.26 31.07
N GLU A 196 17.96 13.67 30.66
CA GLU A 196 18.74 12.99 29.62
C GLU A 196 19.10 11.56 30.03
N ASN A 197 19.50 11.37 31.29
CA ASN A 197 19.78 10.04 31.84
C ASN A 197 18.55 9.14 31.82
N LEU A 198 17.37 9.68 32.11
CA LEU A 198 16.11 8.94 32.05
C LEU A 198 15.75 8.58 30.59
N VAL A 199 15.95 9.48 29.63
CA VAL A 199 15.74 9.20 28.21
C VAL A 199 16.65 8.07 27.76
N ASP A 200 17.93 8.14 28.06
CA ASP A 200 18.92 7.13 27.71
C ASP A 200 18.61 5.76 28.33
N GLU A 201 18.13 5.74 29.57
CA GLU A 201 17.70 4.51 30.25
C GLU A 201 16.50 3.87 29.55
N LEU A 202 15.49 4.68 29.20
CA LEU A 202 14.29 4.20 28.51
C LEU A 202 14.57 3.71 27.09
N LEU A 203 15.47 4.38 26.36
CA LEU A 203 15.90 3.96 25.02
C LEU A 203 16.66 2.64 25.03
N ARG A 204 17.38 2.31 26.12
CA ARG A 204 18.07 1.01 26.28
C ARG A 204 17.13 -0.12 26.71
N SER A 205 15.90 0.17 27.07
CA SER A 205 14.92 -0.83 27.46
C SER A 205 14.47 -1.66 26.26
N THR A 206 14.36 -2.99 26.42
CA THR A 206 13.80 -3.87 25.39
C THR A 206 12.36 -3.50 25.02
N HIS A 207 11.62 -2.90 25.94
CA HIS A 207 10.26 -2.39 25.69
C HIS A 207 10.21 -1.22 24.70
N TYR A 208 11.34 -0.54 24.44
CA TYR A 208 11.42 0.48 23.41
C TYR A 208 11.09 -0.11 22.03
N GLY A 209 11.76 -1.20 21.66
CA GLY A 209 11.46 -1.87 20.38
C GLY A 209 10.05 -2.42 20.33
N GLU A 210 9.54 -3.02 21.41
CA GLU A 210 8.15 -3.51 21.49
C GLU A 210 7.13 -2.36 21.29
N ARG A 211 7.39 -1.21 21.89
CA ARG A 211 6.53 -0.03 21.77
C ARG A 211 6.53 0.54 20.34
N TRP A 212 7.71 0.74 19.78
CA TRP A 212 7.88 1.41 18.50
C TRP A 212 7.63 0.49 17.30
N ALA A 213 7.90 -0.81 17.44
CA ALA A 213 7.56 -1.81 16.42
C ALA A 213 6.06 -1.81 16.09
N ARG A 214 5.19 -1.51 17.04
CA ARG A 214 3.74 -1.45 16.80
C ARG A 214 3.37 -0.44 15.73
N HIS A 215 4.04 0.72 15.68
CA HIS A 215 3.81 1.74 14.67
C HIS A 215 4.25 1.26 13.28
N TRP A 216 5.38 0.57 13.21
CA TRP A 216 5.86 0.00 11.96
C TRP A 216 4.99 -1.17 11.48
N LEU A 217 4.62 -2.06 12.37
CA LEU A 217 3.76 -3.21 12.06
C LEU A 217 2.37 -2.79 11.61
N ASP A 218 1.85 -1.68 12.14
CA ASP A 218 0.58 -1.09 11.70
C ASP A 218 0.67 -0.60 10.24
N ILE A 219 1.73 0.13 9.89
CA ILE A 219 1.99 0.57 8.51
C ILE A 219 2.25 -0.63 7.58
N ALA A 220 2.88 -1.68 8.09
CA ALA A 220 3.17 -2.90 7.35
C ALA A 220 1.94 -3.81 7.18
N HIS A 221 0.77 -3.43 7.68
CA HIS A 221 -0.44 -4.23 7.69
C HIS A 221 -0.25 -5.63 8.32
N TYR A 222 0.62 -5.73 9.32
CA TYR A 222 0.95 -7.00 9.97
C TYR A 222 -0.27 -7.63 10.62
N ALA A 223 -0.47 -8.93 10.34
CA ALA A 223 -1.45 -9.75 11.02
C ALA A 223 -0.95 -11.19 11.15
N ASP A 224 -1.41 -11.90 12.20
CA ASP A 224 -1.12 -13.31 12.41
C ASP A 224 -1.99 -14.23 11.54
N THR A 225 -2.90 -13.67 10.74
CA THR A 225 -3.80 -14.38 9.82
C THR A 225 -3.79 -13.75 8.43
N HIS A 226 -4.31 -14.48 7.43
CA HIS A 226 -4.34 -14.01 6.03
C HIS A 226 -5.38 -12.92 5.76
N GLY A 227 -6.43 -12.80 6.58
CA GLY A 227 -7.63 -12.05 6.20
C GLY A 227 -8.43 -12.76 5.09
N PHE A 228 -9.37 -12.06 4.47
CA PHE A 228 -10.29 -12.59 3.47
C PHE A 228 -11.14 -13.78 3.98
N GLU A 229 -11.79 -14.53 3.07
CA GLU A 229 -12.78 -15.55 3.44
C GLU A 229 -12.17 -16.73 4.20
N ARG A 230 -10.94 -17.09 3.95
CA ARG A 230 -10.30 -18.26 4.57
C ARG A 230 -9.57 -17.94 5.86
N ASP A 231 -9.16 -16.73 6.07
CA ASP A 231 -8.49 -16.19 7.26
C ASP A 231 -7.61 -17.21 8.03
N GLN A 232 -6.74 -17.89 7.30
CA GLN A 232 -5.86 -18.91 7.87
C GLN A 232 -4.75 -18.27 8.69
N LEU A 233 -4.32 -18.96 9.77
CA LEU A 233 -3.16 -18.58 10.56
C LEU A 233 -1.88 -18.57 9.73
N ARG A 234 -1.02 -17.61 10.03
CA ARG A 234 0.37 -17.50 9.55
C ARG A 234 1.32 -17.89 10.67
N PRO A 235 1.65 -19.17 10.82
CA PRO A 235 2.37 -19.67 11.99
C PRO A 235 3.79 -19.09 12.13
N ASN A 236 4.34 -18.52 11.07
CA ASN A 236 5.69 -17.94 11.03
C ASN A 236 5.71 -16.41 11.03
N ALA A 237 4.55 -15.72 11.02
CA ALA A 237 4.47 -14.26 10.93
C ALA A 237 5.20 -13.55 12.08
N TRP A 238 5.18 -14.13 13.29
CA TRP A 238 5.85 -13.60 14.48
C TRP A 238 7.35 -13.34 14.29
N ARG A 239 8.01 -14.06 13.39
CA ARG A 239 9.45 -13.87 13.10
C ARG A 239 9.72 -12.49 12.52
N TYR A 240 8.85 -12.02 11.62
CA TYR A 240 8.95 -10.67 11.09
C TYR A 240 8.69 -9.60 12.17
N ARG A 241 7.68 -9.79 13.01
CA ARG A 241 7.45 -8.91 14.18
C ARG A 241 8.69 -8.80 15.05
N ASP A 242 9.27 -9.94 15.40
CA ASP A 242 10.44 -9.99 16.27
C ASP A 242 11.69 -9.38 15.60
N TYR A 243 11.84 -9.53 14.28
CA TYR A 243 12.86 -8.81 13.50
C TYR A 243 12.70 -7.30 13.64
N VAL A 244 11.48 -6.76 13.51
CA VAL A 244 11.23 -5.33 13.65
C VAL A 244 11.58 -4.84 15.05
N ILE A 245 11.14 -5.56 16.10
CA ILE A 245 11.46 -5.26 17.50
C ILE A 245 12.98 -5.23 17.73
N ALA A 246 13.67 -6.29 17.28
CA ALA A 246 15.11 -6.42 17.42
C ALA A 246 15.87 -5.32 16.67
N SER A 247 15.42 -4.96 15.46
CA SER A 247 16.04 -3.91 14.66
C SER A 247 15.97 -2.55 15.33
N LEU A 248 14.81 -2.21 15.94
CA LEU A 248 14.64 -0.96 16.69
C LEU A 248 15.46 -0.93 17.97
N ASN A 249 15.50 -2.04 18.72
CA ASN A 249 16.34 -2.16 19.94
C ASN A 249 17.83 -2.10 19.63
N ALA A 250 18.25 -2.54 18.44
CA ALA A 250 19.64 -2.46 17.98
C ALA A 250 20.00 -1.11 17.35
N ASP A 251 19.08 -0.17 17.31
CA ASP A 251 19.24 1.12 16.62
C ASP A 251 19.74 0.95 15.17
N LYS A 252 19.19 -0.06 14.46
CA LYS A 252 19.54 -0.32 13.06
C LYS A 252 19.30 0.92 12.21
N THR A 253 20.27 1.28 11.35
CA THR A 253 20.10 2.46 10.48
C THR A 253 18.87 2.32 9.57
N TYR A 254 18.14 3.42 9.36
CA TYR A 254 16.88 3.38 8.62
C TYR A 254 17.04 2.89 7.18
N ASP A 255 18.12 3.27 6.50
CA ASP A 255 18.41 2.81 5.15
C ASP A 255 18.65 1.29 5.08
N GLN A 256 19.38 0.72 6.04
CA GLN A 256 19.57 -0.72 6.15
C GLN A 256 18.24 -1.42 6.46
N PHE A 257 17.49 -0.91 7.41
CA PHE A 257 16.17 -1.44 7.78
C PHE A 257 15.21 -1.54 6.59
N ILE A 258 15.14 -0.48 5.76
CA ILE A 258 14.30 -0.48 4.56
C ILE A 258 14.82 -1.44 3.48
N ARG A 259 16.14 -1.45 3.22
CA ARG A 259 16.74 -2.33 2.21
C ARG A 259 16.51 -3.80 2.52
N GLU A 260 16.68 -4.21 3.77
CA GLU A 260 16.45 -5.58 4.20
C GLU A 260 14.98 -5.98 4.02
N GLN A 261 14.03 -5.11 4.30
CA GLN A 261 12.61 -5.41 4.15
C GLN A 261 12.14 -5.49 2.70
N ILE A 262 12.78 -4.78 1.79
CA ILE A 262 12.42 -4.81 0.36
C ILE A 262 13.15 -5.92 -0.40
N ALA A 263 14.43 -6.17 -0.06
CA ALA A 263 15.30 -7.05 -0.84
C ALA A 263 16.32 -7.82 0.02
N GLY A 264 16.04 -8.06 1.28
CA GLY A 264 16.97 -8.72 2.21
C GLY A 264 17.39 -10.11 1.75
N ASP A 265 16.47 -10.86 1.15
CA ASP A 265 16.72 -12.19 0.59
C ASP A 265 17.64 -12.17 -0.66
N VAL A 266 17.78 -11.03 -1.32
CA VAL A 266 18.71 -10.84 -2.45
C VAL A 266 20.03 -10.25 -1.97
N ILE A 267 19.98 -9.29 -1.04
CA ILE A 267 21.19 -8.60 -0.51
C ILE A 267 22.03 -9.54 0.32
N ALA A 268 21.39 -10.31 1.20
CA ALA A 268 22.05 -11.24 2.13
C ALA A 268 21.27 -12.56 2.24
N PRO A 269 21.28 -13.41 1.19
CA PRO A 269 20.44 -14.61 1.10
C PRO A 269 20.77 -15.67 2.17
N ASN A 270 21.95 -15.60 2.77
CA ASN A 270 22.41 -16.53 3.81
C ASN A 270 22.25 -15.98 5.24
N ASP A 271 21.80 -14.73 5.38
CA ASP A 271 21.51 -14.15 6.69
C ASP A 271 20.01 -14.33 7.02
N PRO A 272 19.68 -15.14 8.06
CA PRO A 272 18.31 -15.39 8.46
C PRO A 272 17.51 -14.12 8.73
N GLN A 273 18.12 -13.10 9.32
CA GLN A 273 17.42 -11.88 9.69
C GLN A 273 17.07 -11.05 8.46
N SER A 274 17.97 -10.97 7.49
CA SER A 274 17.71 -10.28 6.21
C SER A 274 16.62 -10.97 5.40
N VAL A 275 16.56 -12.30 5.41
CA VAL A 275 15.46 -13.05 4.76
C VAL A 275 14.14 -12.85 5.50
N ILE A 276 14.13 -12.90 6.84
CA ILE A 276 12.93 -12.65 7.66
C ILE A 276 12.39 -11.24 7.44
N ALA A 277 13.27 -10.26 7.25
CA ALA A 277 12.90 -8.88 6.97
C ALA A 277 11.95 -8.74 5.77
N THR A 278 12.11 -9.58 4.73
CA THR A 278 11.23 -9.57 3.54
C THR A 278 9.79 -9.98 3.85
N GLY A 279 9.51 -10.45 5.07
CA GLY A 279 8.17 -10.60 5.60
C GLY A 279 7.32 -9.32 5.52
N PHE A 280 7.97 -8.15 5.41
CA PHE A 280 7.32 -6.88 5.11
C PHE A 280 6.43 -6.96 3.87
N LEU A 281 6.92 -7.47 2.75
CA LEU A 281 6.17 -7.60 1.51
C LEU A 281 5.06 -8.66 1.56
N ALA A 282 5.09 -9.53 2.58
CA ALA A 282 4.11 -10.60 2.78
C ALA A 282 3.15 -10.32 3.95
N ALA A 283 3.34 -9.23 4.70
CA ALA A 283 2.59 -8.94 5.92
C ALA A 283 1.12 -8.59 5.66
N GLY A 284 0.84 -7.91 4.54
CA GLY A 284 -0.50 -7.49 4.16
C GLY A 284 -1.49 -8.65 3.92
N PRO A 285 -2.76 -8.38 3.73
CA PRO A 285 -3.79 -9.41 3.52
C PRO A 285 -3.49 -10.25 2.27
N TRP A 286 -3.95 -11.52 2.27
CA TRP A 286 -3.73 -12.41 1.14
C TRP A 286 -4.97 -13.25 0.83
N ASP A 287 -5.47 -13.08 -0.38
CA ASP A 287 -6.64 -13.81 -0.88
C ASP A 287 -6.27 -15.25 -1.24
N PHE A 288 -6.40 -16.18 -0.26
CA PHE A 288 -6.13 -17.59 -0.47
C PHE A 288 -7.04 -18.20 -1.53
N VAL A 289 -8.32 -17.82 -1.55
CA VAL A 289 -9.29 -18.34 -2.53
C VAL A 289 -8.88 -17.93 -3.94
N GLY A 290 -8.58 -16.66 -4.14
CA GLY A 290 -8.18 -16.12 -5.43
C GLY A 290 -6.84 -16.64 -5.94
N HIS A 291 -5.88 -16.92 -5.06
CA HIS A 291 -4.55 -17.41 -5.45
C HIS A 291 -4.46 -18.93 -5.60
N VAL A 292 -5.13 -19.68 -4.71
CA VAL A 292 -4.91 -21.14 -4.56
C VAL A 292 -6.11 -21.97 -4.97
N GLU A 293 -7.32 -21.63 -4.51
CA GLU A 293 -8.49 -22.48 -4.68
C GLU A 293 -9.22 -22.27 -6.01
N THR A 294 -9.21 -21.04 -6.54
CA THR A 294 -9.96 -20.75 -7.78
C THR A 294 -9.37 -21.47 -9.00
N LYS A 295 -10.24 -21.96 -9.87
CA LYS A 295 -9.88 -22.50 -11.18
C LYS A 295 -9.92 -21.45 -12.30
N SER A 296 -10.43 -20.26 -12.02
CA SER A 296 -10.56 -19.17 -12.98
C SER A 296 -9.28 -18.38 -13.11
N ASP A 297 -8.67 -18.37 -14.31
CA ASP A 297 -7.47 -17.57 -14.59
C ASP A 297 -7.72 -16.06 -14.48
N MET A 298 -8.95 -15.63 -14.73
CA MET A 298 -9.33 -14.22 -14.55
C MET A 298 -9.28 -13.82 -13.08
N LEU A 299 -9.84 -14.64 -12.18
CA LEU A 299 -9.82 -14.39 -10.74
C LEU A 299 -8.41 -14.47 -10.17
N ARG A 300 -7.58 -15.43 -10.62
CA ARG A 300 -6.15 -15.49 -10.23
C ARG A 300 -5.39 -14.22 -10.62
N ARG A 301 -5.61 -13.72 -11.85
CA ARG A 301 -5.00 -12.45 -12.28
C ARG A 301 -5.51 -11.26 -11.47
N ALA A 302 -6.79 -11.23 -11.13
CA ALA A 302 -7.36 -10.18 -10.30
C ALA A 302 -6.79 -10.21 -8.87
N ALA A 303 -6.69 -11.40 -8.25
CA ALA A 303 -6.07 -11.58 -6.93
C ALA A 303 -4.59 -11.15 -6.95
N ARG A 304 -3.83 -11.54 -8.00
CA ARG A 304 -2.42 -11.11 -8.15
C ARG A 304 -2.29 -9.61 -8.35
N ALA A 305 -3.19 -8.99 -9.10
CA ALA A 305 -3.19 -7.54 -9.28
C ALA A 305 -3.47 -6.80 -7.95
N GLY A 306 -4.35 -7.36 -7.12
CA GLY A 306 -4.61 -6.86 -5.76
C GLY A 306 -3.39 -7.00 -4.84
N ASP A 307 -2.72 -8.16 -4.88
CA ASP A 307 -1.50 -8.42 -4.11
C ASP A 307 -0.34 -7.49 -4.50
N LEU A 308 -0.18 -7.19 -5.79
CA LEU A 308 0.81 -6.20 -6.27
C LEU A 308 0.44 -4.78 -5.86
N ASP A 309 -0.84 -4.42 -5.89
CA ASP A 309 -1.32 -3.12 -5.44
C ASP A 309 -1.02 -2.90 -3.95
N ASP A 310 -1.25 -3.92 -3.13
CA ASP A 310 -0.94 -3.88 -1.70
C ASP A 310 0.57 -3.70 -1.46
N MET A 311 1.43 -4.48 -2.12
CA MET A 311 2.90 -4.36 -2.01
C MET A 311 3.40 -2.97 -2.40
N VAL A 312 2.95 -2.45 -3.56
CA VAL A 312 3.36 -1.12 -4.05
C VAL A 312 2.90 -0.03 -3.10
N THR A 313 1.65 -0.10 -2.67
CA THR A 313 1.07 0.86 -1.73
C THR A 313 1.82 0.86 -0.42
N GLN A 314 2.02 -0.32 0.17
CA GLN A 314 2.71 -0.49 1.43
C GLN A 314 4.13 0.07 1.36
N VAL A 315 4.92 -0.28 0.35
CA VAL A 315 6.29 0.24 0.19
C VAL A 315 6.31 1.75 0.06
N ILE A 316 5.52 2.32 -0.84
CA ILE A 316 5.57 3.75 -1.12
C ILE A 316 5.01 4.58 0.05
N THR A 317 3.89 4.16 0.64
CA THR A 317 3.28 4.89 1.76
C THR A 317 4.17 4.86 3.00
N SER A 318 4.76 3.70 3.33
CA SER A 318 5.60 3.56 4.53
C SER A 318 6.97 4.23 4.40
N THR A 319 7.55 4.28 3.19
CA THR A 319 8.92 4.80 3.00
C THR A 319 8.98 6.23 2.51
N MET A 320 7.99 6.69 1.75
CA MET A 320 7.96 8.02 1.13
C MET A 320 6.87 8.94 1.70
N ALA A 321 5.96 8.42 2.53
CA ALA A 321 4.83 9.16 3.11
C ALA A 321 3.94 9.85 2.04
N ILE A 322 3.84 9.26 0.85
CA ILE A 322 2.94 9.70 -0.23
C ILE A 322 1.93 8.60 -0.53
N THR A 323 0.77 8.98 -1.04
CA THR A 323 -0.27 8.03 -1.46
C THR A 323 -0.09 7.69 -2.93
N ILE A 324 -0.30 6.43 -3.32
CA ILE A 324 -0.09 5.99 -4.71
C ILE A 324 -1.31 5.29 -5.32
N ASN A 325 -2.25 4.81 -4.50
CA ASN A 325 -3.38 3.98 -4.95
C ASN A 325 -4.23 4.63 -6.05
N CYS A 326 -4.45 5.96 -5.99
CA CYS A 326 -5.20 6.68 -7.02
C CYS A 326 -4.54 6.55 -8.40
N ALA A 327 -3.20 6.43 -8.43
CA ALA A 327 -2.43 6.32 -9.66
C ALA A 327 -2.65 4.98 -10.39
N ARG A 328 -3.29 4.00 -9.77
CA ARG A 328 -3.73 2.77 -10.43
C ARG A 328 -4.70 3.03 -11.58
N CYS A 329 -5.59 4.02 -11.46
CA CYS A 329 -6.65 4.30 -12.43
C CYS A 329 -6.40 5.57 -13.25
N HIS A 330 -5.73 6.57 -12.71
CA HIS A 330 -5.44 7.86 -13.35
C HIS A 330 -4.24 8.54 -12.68
N ASP A 331 -3.66 9.56 -13.29
CA ASP A 331 -2.60 10.35 -12.63
C ASP A 331 -3.07 10.85 -11.27
N HIS A 332 -2.25 10.70 -10.22
CA HIS A 332 -2.63 11.08 -8.87
C HIS A 332 -2.95 12.57 -8.78
N LYS A 333 -4.05 12.93 -8.10
CA LYS A 333 -4.54 14.31 -8.07
C LYS A 333 -3.65 15.24 -7.25
N LEU A 334 -3.13 14.78 -6.12
CA LEU A 334 -2.39 15.61 -5.15
C LEU A 334 -0.89 15.31 -5.17
N ASP A 335 -0.52 14.04 -5.07
CA ASP A 335 0.88 13.62 -5.11
C ASP A 335 1.42 13.62 -6.55
N PRO A 336 2.71 13.93 -6.76
CA PRO A 336 3.28 14.02 -8.11
C PRO A 336 3.60 12.64 -8.70
N VAL A 337 2.61 11.75 -8.73
CA VAL A 337 2.70 10.38 -9.23
C VAL A 337 1.78 10.20 -10.44
N LYS A 338 2.33 9.74 -11.54
CA LYS A 338 1.58 9.40 -12.76
C LYS A 338 1.12 7.95 -12.73
N GLN A 339 0.05 7.65 -13.47
CA GLN A 339 -0.43 6.28 -13.66
C GLN A 339 0.68 5.35 -14.20
N GLU A 340 1.45 5.81 -15.16
CA GLU A 340 2.57 5.06 -15.72
C GLU A 340 3.61 4.66 -14.65
N GLU A 341 3.89 5.55 -13.70
CA GLU A 341 4.84 5.29 -12.61
C GLU A 341 4.32 4.21 -11.65
N TYR A 342 3.01 4.20 -11.37
CA TYR A 342 2.37 3.12 -10.62
C TYR A 342 2.61 1.75 -11.27
N TYR A 343 2.39 1.63 -12.58
CA TYR A 343 2.60 0.37 -13.29
C TYR A 343 4.08 -0.02 -13.43
N ARG A 344 4.98 0.95 -13.53
CA ARG A 344 6.42 0.70 -13.46
C ARG A 344 6.84 0.13 -12.10
N LEU A 345 6.31 0.68 -11.00
CA LEU A 345 6.54 0.15 -9.64
C LEU A 345 5.93 -1.25 -9.48
N SER A 346 4.71 -1.47 -9.96
CA SER A 346 4.09 -2.80 -9.96
C SER A 346 4.94 -3.83 -10.71
N ALA A 347 5.59 -3.43 -11.80
CA ALA A 347 6.49 -4.30 -12.55
C ALA A 347 7.74 -4.69 -11.75
N VAL A 348 8.27 -3.81 -10.88
CA VAL A 348 9.40 -4.12 -10.00
C VAL A 348 9.05 -5.30 -9.07
N PHE A 349 7.83 -5.33 -8.54
CA PHE A 349 7.38 -6.38 -7.63
C PHE A 349 6.73 -7.59 -8.33
N ALA A 350 6.63 -7.58 -9.66
CA ALA A 350 5.96 -8.65 -10.41
C ALA A 350 6.58 -10.04 -10.19
N GLY A 351 7.90 -10.10 -9.95
CA GLY A 351 8.64 -11.32 -9.65
C GLY A 351 8.53 -11.80 -8.19
N VAL A 352 8.03 -10.98 -7.28
CA VAL A 352 7.90 -11.34 -5.87
C VAL A 352 6.79 -12.37 -5.70
N LYS A 353 7.09 -13.45 -4.99
CA LYS A 353 6.14 -14.52 -4.64
C LYS A 353 6.09 -14.68 -3.14
N ARG A 354 4.90 -14.75 -2.59
CA ARG A 354 4.69 -15.11 -1.18
C ARG A 354 4.93 -16.62 -1.00
N GLY A 355 5.53 -17.00 0.09
CA GLY A 355 5.79 -18.40 0.43
C GLY A 355 6.67 -18.53 1.67
N ASP A 356 6.65 -19.71 2.28
CA ASP A 356 7.53 -20.02 3.40
C ASP A 356 8.95 -20.29 2.92
N ARG A 357 9.92 -19.82 3.70
CA ARG A 357 11.35 -20.09 3.50
C ARG A 357 11.98 -20.65 4.76
N GLU A 358 12.82 -21.65 4.58
CA GLU A 358 13.68 -22.11 5.66
C GLU A 358 14.84 -21.12 5.84
N VAL A 359 14.88 -20.46 6.98
CA VAL A 359 15.89 -19.43 7.31
C VAL A 359 17.02 -19.97 8.17
N ASP A 360 16.80 -21.10 8.86
CA ASP A 360 17.78 -21.81 9.68
C ASP A 360 17.69 -23.30 9.41
N LEU A 361 18.57 -23.79 8.52
CA LEU A 361 18.63 -25.21 8.14
C LEU A 361 19.02 -26.12 9.31
N ALA A 362 19.81 -25.65 10.29
CA ALA A 362 20.17 -26.42 11.47
C ALA A 362 18.96 -26.60 12.37
N GLU A 363 18.24 -25.54 12.65
CA GLU A 363 17.02 -25.56 13.44
C GLU A 363 15.91 -26.35 12.77
N ALA A 364 15.74 -26.18 11.44
CA ALA A 364 14.78 -26.96 10.67
C ALA A 364 15.05 -28.48 10.77
N LYS A 365 16.33 -28.91 10.68
CA LYS A 365 16.73 -30.30 10.87
C LYS A 365 16.47 -30.77 12.30
N ARG A 366 16.78 -29.95 13.30
CA ARG A 366 16.52 -30.25 14.72
C ARG A 366 15.03 -30.48 14.96
N ILE A 367 14.18 -29.54 14.46
CA ILE A 367 12.71 -29.65 14.57
C ILE A 367 12.20 -30.90 13.86
N ALA A 368 12.70 -31.19 12.65
CA ALA A 368 12.32 -32.39 11.90
C ALA A 368 12.65 -33.67 12.68
N SER A 369 13.85 -33.74 13.25
CA SER A 369 14.29 -34.90 14.07
C SER A 369 13.44 -35.05 15.34
N GLU A 370 13.13 -33.95 16.02
CA GLU A 370 12.32 -33.95 17.23
C GLU A 370 10.87 -34.35 16.91
N LYS A 371 10.32 -33.88 15.78
CA LYS A 371 9.00 -34.30 15.30
C LYS A 371 8.92 -35.79 15.05
N VAL A 372 9.95 -36.39 14.45
CA VAL A 372 10.05 -37.85 14.25
C VAL A 372 10.07 -38.56 15.59
N ARG A 373 10.91 -38.12 16.53
CA ARG A 373 11.02 -38.70 17.89
C ARG A 373 9.68 -38.65 18.61
N LEU A 374 9.04 -37.48 18.67
CA LEU A 374 7.76 -37.30 19.34
C LEU A 374 6.63 -38.11 18.67
N THR A 375 6.66 -38.26 17.35
CA THR A 375 5.71 -39.11 16.63
C THR A 375 5.84 -40.57 17.00
N GLN A 376 7.08 -41.06 17.15
CA GLN A 376 7.36 -42.45 17.60
C GLN A 376 6.92 -42.64 19.05
N GLU A 377 7.23 -41.71 19.94
CA GLU A 377 6.80 -41.77 21.34
C GLU A 377 5.29 -41.77 21.49
N LEU A 378 4.62 -40.92 20.71
CA LEU A 378 3.15 -40.86 20.65
C LEU A 378 2.57 -42.20 20.16
N ALA A 379 3.17 -42.81 19.13
CA ALA A 379 2.73 -44.12 18.62
C ALA A 379 2.93 -45.21 19.66
N ALA A 380 4.07 -45.19 20.38
CA ALA A 380 4.35 -46.15 21.47
C ALA A 380 3.36 -45.98 22.65
N ALA A 381 3.10 -44.74 23.06
CA ALA A 381 2.13 -44.46 24.12
C ALA A 381 0.73 -44.88 23.73
N ARG A 382 0.31 -44.65 22.48
CA ARG A 382 -0.98 -45.11 21.93
C ARG A 382 -1.07 -46.66 21.98
N ALA A 383 0.01 -47.34 21.58
CA ALA A 383 0.03 -48.80 21.62
C ALA A 383 -0.07 -49.38 23.06
N GLN A 384 0.54 -48.70 24.04
CA GLN A 384 0.43 -49.06 25.46
C GLN A 384 -0.99 -48.85 25.98
N ILE A 385 -1.61 -47.71 25.66
CA ILE A 385 -3.00 -47.43 26.06
C ILE A 385 -3.96 -48.44 25.41
N ALA A 386 -3.77 -48.79 24.11
CA ALA A 386 -4.57 -49.79 23.44
C ALA A 386 -4.50 -51.16 24.13
N LYS A 387 -3.33 -51.57 24.62
CA LYS A 387 -3.17 -52.80 25.40
C LYS A 387 -3.88 -52.76 26.75
N LEU A 388 -3.97 -51.59 27.38
CA LEU A 388 -4.62 -51.43 28.69
C LEU A 388 -6.15 -51.27 28.56
N ALA A 389 -6.61 -50.73 27.44
CA ALA A 389 -8.05 -50.41 27.21
C ALA A 389 -8.86 -51.57 26.62
N GLY A 390 -8.21 -52.65 26.15
CA GLY A 390 -8.88 -53.73 25.43
C GLY A 390 -9.31 -53.35 24.01
N GLU A 391 -9.87 -54.32 23.29
CA GLU A 391 -10.22 -54.17 21.85
C GLU A 391 -11.35 -53.15 21.57
N ASP A 392 -12.03 -52.67 22.61
CA ASP A 392 -13.24 -51.80 22.43
C ASP A 392 -12.92 -50.29 22.29
N LEU A 393 -11.65 -49.86 22.38
CA LEU A 393 -11.26 -48.46 22.26
C LEU A 393 -10.34 -48.27 21.06
N ASP A 394 -10.89 -47.75 19.99
CA ASP A 394 -10.09 -47.24 18.85
C ASP A 394 -9.43 -45.89 19.19
N LEU A 395 -8.29 -45.95 19.89
CA LEU A 395 -7.51 -44.81 20.32
C LEU A 395 -6.89 -44.02 19.14
N ALA A 396 -6.72 -44.63 17.98
CA ALA A 396 -6.30 -43.92 16.78
C ALA A 396 -7.37 -42.92 16.32
N SER A 397 -8.64 -43.25 16.58
CA SER A 397 -9.76 -42.34 16.32
C SER A 397 -9.88 -41.21 17.39
N MET A 398 -9.37 -41.43 18.60
CA MET A 398 -9.44 -40.44 19.68
C MET A 398 -8.46 -39.26 19.49
N VAL A 399 -7.33 -39.46 18.86
CA VAL A 399 -6.26 -38.47 18.77
C VAL A 399 -6.06 -37.91 17.36
N GLY A 400 -6.79 -38.36 16.42
CA GLY A 400 -6.63 -37.88 15.06
C GLY A 400 -7.85 -37.91 14.19
N GLY A 401 -8.97 -38.39 14.68
CA GLY A 401 -10.09 -38.59 13.80
C GLY A 401 -11.42 -38.91 14.43
N GLY A 402 -11.51 -38.88 15.73
CA GLY A 402 -12.73 -39.16 16.44
C GLY A 402 -12.85 -40.61 16.99
N VAL A 403 -13.79 -40.82 17.88
CA VAL A 403 -14.03 -42.07 18.56
C VAL A 403 -15.18 -42.80 17.88
N LYS A 404 -14.95 -44.05 17.44
CA LYS A 404 -16.03 -44.90 16.95
C LYS A 404 -16.84 -45.48 18.13
N GLY A 405 -18.13 -45.36 18.09
CA GLY A 405 -19.06 -45.92 19.08
C GLY A 405 -19.54 -44.90 20.11
N ARG A 406 -18.87 -44.75 21.24
CA ARG A 406 -19.29 -43.88 22.34
C ARG A 406 -18.28 -42.77 22.57
N GLY A 407 -18.19 -41.82 21.72
CA GLY A 407 -17.19 -40.80 21.91
C GLY A 407 -17.42 -39.55 21.08
N ILE A 408 -16.44 -38.66 21.12
CA ILE A 408 -16.39 -37.45 20.32
C ILE A 408 -15.55 -37.73 19.09
N ASP A 409 -16.03 -37.34 17.92
CA ASP A 409 -15.17 -37.20 16.76
C ASP A 409 -14.31 -35.96 16.94
N LEU A 410 -13.07 -36.14 17.38
CA LEU A 410 -12.12 -35.02 17.65
C LEU A 410 -11.71 -34.30 16.38
N ARG A 411 -11.89 -34.89 15.21
CA ARG A 411 -11.59 -34.22 13.93
C ARG A 411 -12.69 -33.24 13.56
N THR A 412 -13.96 -33.62 13.75
CA THR A 412 -15.11 -32.79 13.39
C THR A 412 -15.68 -32.05 14.60
N GLY A 413 -15.26 -32.37 15.81
CA GLY A 413 -15.84 -31.85 17.04
C GLY A 413 -17.24 -32.33 17.34
N ASN A 414 -17.77 -33.24 16.51
CA ASN A 414 -19.12 -33.74 16.65
C ASN A 414 -19.21 -34.93 17.64
N LEU A 415 -20.31 -34.99 18.37
CA LEU A 415 -20.58 -36.09 19.24
C LEU A 415 -21.05 -37.30 18.47
N THR A 416 -20.52 -38.45 18.85
CA THR A 416 -20.97 -39.77 18.45
C THR A 416 -21.78 -40.46 19.53
N THR A 417 -21.87 -39.88 20.72
CA THR A 417 -22.63 -40.42 21.87
C THR A 417 -23.26 -39.30 22.68
N SER A 418 -24.43 -39.60 23.28
CA SER A 418 -25.17 -38.74 24.17
C SER A 418 -24.58 -38.55 25.57
N LYS A 419 -23.37 -39.13 25.85
CA LYS A 419 -22.78 -39.12 27.19
C LYS A 419 -21.90 -37.94 27.51
N LEU A 420 -21.70 -36.97 26.58
CA LEU A 420 -20.88 -35.79 26.79
C LEU A 420 -21.72 -34.53 26.91
N GLY A 421 -21.31 -33.63 27.82
CA GLY A 421 -22.11 -32.42 28.13
C GLY A 421 -21.80 -31.22 27.22
N TYR A 422 -20.62 -31.23 26.60
CA TYR A 422 -20.21 -30.17 25.68
C TYR A 422 -19.26 -30.72 24.61
N HIS A 423 -19.32 -30.17 23.44
CA HIS A 423 -18.31 -30.36 22.42
C HIS A 423 -17.86 -29.00 21.85
N ARG A 424 -16.71 -28.98 21.25
CA ARG A 424 -16.22 -27.84 20.54
C ARG A 424 -16.44 -28.05 19.03
N ASP A 425 -17.16 -27.12 18.44
CA ASP A 425 -17.30 -27.06 17.00
C ASP A 425 -15.99 -26.55 16.41
N ILE A 426 -15.29 -27.37 15.64
CA ILE A 426 -13.98 -27.05 15.08
C ILE A 426 -14.09 -25.95 14.02
N GLN A 427 -15.19 -25.86 13.30
CA GLN A 427 -15.38 -24.84 12.26
C GLN A 427 -15.63 -23.46 12.86
N THR A 428 -16.46 -23.39 13.90
CA THR A 428 -16.83 -22.12 14.53
C THR A 428 -16.03 -21.79 15.77
N ASN A 429 -15.19 -22.71 16.25
CA ASN A 429 -14.40 -22.61 17.49
C ASN A 429 -15.25 -22.30 18.74
N ARG A 430 -16.55 -22.60 18.72
CA ARG A 430 -17.48 -22.35 19.81
C ARG A 430 -17.77 -23.61 20.60
N LEU A 431 -17.91 -23.47 21.92
CA LEU A 431 -18.41 -24.51 22.80
C LEU A 431 -19.93 -24.57 22.65
N GLN A 432 -20.44 -25.72 22.28
CA GLN A 432 -21.88 -25.99 22.22
C GLN A 432 -22.28 -26.94 23.33
N ARG A 433 -23.36 -26.60 24.03
CA ARG A 433 -23.93 -27.47 25.02
C ARG A 433 -24.65 -28.63 24.33
N ILE A 434 -24.41 -29.84 24.86
CA ILE A 434 -25.11 -31.03 24.40
C ILE A 434 -26.28 -31.29 25.34
N GLU A 435 -27.45 -31.49 24.78
CA GLU A 435 -28.61 -31.97 25.54
C GLU A 435 -28.46 -33.44 25.78
N TRP A 436 -28.45 -33.82 27.08
CA TRP A 436 -28.41 -35.21 27.49
C TRP A 436 -29.78 -35.83 27.34
N PRO A 437 -29.87 -37.04 26.79
CA PRO A 437 -31.09 -37.84 26.92
C PRO A 437 -31.42 -38.09 28.39
N ALA A 438 -32.70 -38.12 28.72
CA ALA A 438 -33.19 -38.27 30.09
C ALA A 438 -32.68 -39.52 30.83
N GLU A 439 -32.26 -40.53 30.07
CA GLU A 439 -31.77 -41.81 30.61
C GLU A 439 -30.31 -41.77 31.04
N VAL A 440 -29.54 -40.69 30.75
CA VAL A 440 -28.11 -40.59 31.07
C VAL A 440 -27.93 -40.12 32.50
N LYS A 441 -27.40 -40.97 33.36
CA LYS A 441 -27.09 -40.68 34.77
C LYS A 441 -25.86 -39.76 34.87
N ASP A 442 -25.80 -38.93 35.90
CA ASP A 442 -24.69 -37.99 36.12
C ASP A 442 -23.32 -38.68 36.25
N ALA A 443 -23.24 -39.88 36.78
CA ALA A 443 -22.03 -40.67 36.89
C ALA A 443 -21.45 -41.10 35.53
N ASP A 444 -22.23 -41.08 34.48
CA ASP A 444 -21.82 -41.44 33.10
C ASP A 444 -21.33 -40.25 32.30
N ARG A 445 -21.36 -39.05 32.89
CA ARG A 445 -20.93 -37.80 32.22
C ARG A 445 -19.41 -37.64 32.30
N VAL A 446 -18.76 -37.73 31.18
CA VAL A 446 -17.32 -37.46 31.07
C VAL A 446 -17.15 -36.11 30.43
N VAL A 447 -16.52 -35.20 31.16
CA VAL A 447 -16.12 -33.88 30.63
C VAL A 447 -14.64 -33.95 30.25
N SER A 448 -14.32 -33.94 28.96
CA SER A 448 -12.93 -33.79 28.50
C SER A 448 -12.74 -32.41 27.93
N TRP A 449 -11.73 -31.73 28.41
CA TRP A 449 -11.26 -30.47 27.86
C TRP A 449 -10.11 -30.78 26.90
N VAL A 450 -10.28 -30.47 25.63
CA VAL A 450 -9.17 -30.49 24.66
C VAL A 450 -8.85 -29.04 24.34
N PHE A 451 -7.66 -28.64 24.76
CA PHE A 451 -7.13 -27.29 24.46
C PHE A 451 -6.39 -27.28 23.13
#